data_45d015973d03184372e253df99079fd9
#
_entry.id   45d015973d03184372e253df99079fd9
#
_cell.length_a   1.000
_cell.length_b   1.000
_cell.length_c   1.000
_cell.angle_alpha   90.00
_cell.angle_beta   90.00
_cell.angle_gamma   90.00
#
_symmetry.space_group_name_H-M   'P 1'
#
loop_
_entity.id
_entity.type
_entity.pdbx_description
1 polymer ?
#
loop_
_entity_poly.entity_id
_entity_poly.type
_entity_poly.pdbx_seq_one_letter_code
_entity_poly.pdbx_strand_id
1 'polypeptide(L)'
;VEHLNEDSRKERELREDEAVRERRGALRGQISTAGITAQDILCCEDRTGFIGPGHADGYTVVLARSGGYLRRIAGEEFFVDASGGYVTRPGDEHRVAHPIGPGDRSTEIRLGAELFTDRFDGPPHSRRFTVTGTTDVHHRALLAAARRGADDFELGERLHRLLDGVAASAAPWRTDTCRRPAAARAHARLVRDVCAVLADGTPGLHLSLEELARAAGVSPHHLSRVFRAVTGRTLTHHRNELRVRGVLHAIEEGEDSLRTLAYDYGFADQAHLTRVCRSHTGRVPSALRGVLADRA
;
A
#
# COMPACT_ATOMS: atom_id res chain seq x y z
N VAL A 1 24.21 14.21 -35.95
CA VAL A 1 23.14 13.18 -36.04
C VAL A 1 22.87 12.60 -34.65
N GLU A 2 23.87 12.38 -33.77
CA GLU A 2 23.71 11.87 -32.43
C GLU A 2 22.96 12.82 -31.48
N HIS A 3 23.24 14.13 -31.51
CA HIS A 3 22.58 15.14 -30.69
C HIS A 3 21.08 15.30 -30.99
N LEU A 4 20.64 15.11 -32.25
CA LEU A 4 19.21 15.15 -32.63
C LEU A 4 18.42 13.96 -32.08
N ASN A 5 19.11 12.85 -31.81
CA ASN A 5 18.47 11.64 -31.28
C ASN A 5 18.28 11.67 -29.73
N GLU A 6 19.19 12.36 -29.02
CA GLU A 6 19.09 12.56 -27.56
C GLU A 6 17.98 13.54 -27.17
N ASP A 7 17.81 14.64 -27.89
CA ASP A 7 16.77 15.62 -27.65
C ASP A 7 15.37 15.02 -27.92
N SER A 8 15.22 14.28 -29.03
CA SER A 8 13.98 13.59 -29.35
C SER A 8 13.62 12.47 -28.33
N ARG A 9 14.64 11.85 -27.72
CA ARG A 9 14.47 10.85 -26.68
C ARG A 9 14.05 11.49 -25.36
N LYS A 10 14.68 12.60 -24.97
CA LYS A 10 14.30 13.39 -23.78
C LYS A 10 12.90 13.99 -23.90
N GLU A 11 12.54 14.51 -25.07
CA GLU A 11 11.18 15.01 -25.30
C GLU A 11 10.14 13.90 -25.25
N ARG A 12 10.45 12.69 -25.71
CA ARG A 12 9.56 11.54 -25.59
C ARG A 12 9.42 11.09 -24.14
N GLU A 13 10.52 11.01 -23.38
CA GLU A 13 10.55 10.69 -21.96
C GLU A 13 9.78 11.72 -21.14
N LEU A 14 9.92 13.03 -21.44
CA LEU A 14 9.15 14.10 -20.80
C LEU A 14 7.65 14.03 -21.11
N ARG A 15 7.26 13.72 -22.35
CA ARG A 15 5.86 13.52 -22.73
C ARG A 15 5.26 12.25 -22.14
N GLU A 16 6.05 11.19 -21.98
CA GLU A 16 5.63 9.97 -21.30
C GLU A 16 5.47 10.21 -19.79
N ASP A 17 6.34 10.98 -19.15
CA ASP A 17 6.22 11.41 -17.75
C ASP A 17 5.01 12.36 -17.53
N GLU A 18 4.75 13.26 -18.45
CA GLU A 18 3.60 14.16 -18.42
C GLU A 18 2.29 13.40 -18.63
N ALA A 19 2.25 12.45 -19.58
CA ALA A 19 1.11 11.55 -19.78
C ALA A 19 0.88 10.58 -18.61
N VAL A 20 1.95 10.18 -17.91
CA VAL A 20 1.84 9.41 -16.65
C VAL A 20 1.32 10.28 -15.51
N ARG A 21 1.67 11.58 -15.46
CA ARG A 21 1.12 12.55 -14.51
C ARG A 21 -0.35 12.86 -14.78
N GLU A 22 -0.76 13.00 -16.04
CA GLU A 22 -2.18 13.22 -16.41
C GLU A 22 -3.06 12.00 -16.19
N ARG A 23 -2.51 10.77 -16.27
CA ARG A 23 -3.21 9.51 -15.94
C ARG A 23 -3.21 9.19 -14.45
N ARG A 24 -2.43 9.91 -13.63
CA ARG A 24 -2.58 9.93 -12.18
C ARG A 24 -3.92 10.60 -11.90
N GLY A 25 -4.93 9.79 -11.61
CA GLY A 25 -6.31 10.21 -11.45
C GLY A 25 -6.47 11.40 -10.52
N ALA A 26 -7.62 12.03 -10.61
CA ALA A 26 -7.96 13.26 -9.91
C ALA A 26 -7.49 13.25 -8.44
N LEU A 27 -6.65 14.21 -8.09
CA LEU A 27 -6.27 14.52 -6.71
C LEU A 27 -7.56 14.78 -5.92
N ARG A 28 -7.92 13.86 -5.02
CA ARG A 28 -9.10 14.00 -4.16
C ARG A 28 -8.84 14.84 -2.92
N GLY A 29 -7.64 15.38 -2.77
CA GLY A 29 -7.26 16.27 -1.66
C GLY A 29 -5.75 16.44 -1.58
N GLN A 30 -5.33 17.65 -1.27
CA GLN A 30 -3.96 18.00 -0.95
C GLN A 30 -3.91 18.58 0.46
N ILE A 31 -3.05 18.02 1.30
CA ILE A 31 -2.72 18.56 2.61
C ILE A 31 -1.32 19.18 2.48
N SER A 32 -1.17 20.44 2.88
CA SER A 32 0.13 21.08 2.91
C SER A 32 0.28 21.78 4.27
N THR A 33 1.24 21.34 5.06
CA THR A 33 1.52 21.91 6.38
C THR A 33 2.99 21.72 6.74
N ALA A 34 3.63 22.74 7.30
CA ALA A 34 4.99 22.71 7.86
C ALA A 34 6.04 22.00 6.98
N GLY A 35 6.01 22.24 5.65
CA GLY A 35 6.96 21.62 4.71
C GLY A 35 6.66 20.16 4.35
N ILE A 36 5.47 19.65 4.71
CA ILE A 36 4.99 18.33 4.33
C ILE A 36 3.80 18.52 3.38
N THR A 37 3.81 17.76 2.27
CA THR A 37 2.67 17.71 1.35
C THR A 37 2.18 16.28 1.25
N ALA A 38 0.88 16.05 1.46
CA ALA A 38 0.26 14.75 1.27
C ALA A 38 -0.79 14.83 0.15
N GLN A 39 -0.79 13.83 -0.74
CA GLN A 39 -1.69 13.75 -1.88
C GLN A 39 -2.36 12.36 -1.93
N ASP A 40 -3.67 12.33 -2.13
CA ASP A 40 -4.43 11.09 -2.35
C ASP A 40 -4.51 10.81 -3.85
N ILE A 41 -4.00 9.66 -4.28
CA ILE A 41 -3.83 9.28 -5.69
C ILE A 41 -4.73 8.08 -5.99
N LEU A 42 -5.55 8.20 -7.04
CA LEU A 42 -6.21 7.07 -7.69
C LEU A 42 -5.46 6.76 -8.99
N CYS A 43 -4.85 5.61 -9.09
CA CYS A 43 -4.16 5.20 -10.31
C CYS A 43 -5.14 4.60 -11.31
N CYS A 44 -5.09 5.08 -12.56
CA CYS A 44 -5.89 4.58 -13.68
C CYS A 44 -5.03 3.84 -14.72
N GLU A 45 -3.79 3.52 -14.40
CA GLU A 45 -2.87 2.82 -15.30
C GLU A 45 -3.25 1.33 -15.39
N ASP A 46 -3.40 0.83 -16.61
CA ASP A 46 -3.83 -0.55 -16.91
C ASP A 46 -2.70 -1.44 -17.46
N ARG A 47 -1.49 -0.90 -17.61
CA ARG A 47 -0.35 -1.66 -18.14
C ARG A 47 0.15 -2.70 -17.14
N THR A 48 0.10 -3.97 -17.55
CA THR A 48 0.55 -5.10 -16.73
C THR A 48 2.07 -5.25 -16.65
N GLY A 49 2.79 -4.72 -17.64
CA GLY A 49 4.26 -4.69 -17.68
C GLY A 49 4.84 -3.47 -16.97
N PHE A 50 6.12 -3.53 -16.62
CA PHE A 50 6.81 -2.41 -15.99
C PHE A 50 6.91 -1.18 -16.90
N ILE A 51 6.57 -0.03 -16.34
CA ILE A 51 6.71 1.32 -16.89
C ILE A 51 7.90 2.00 -16.22
N GLY A 52 8.58 2.84 -16.95
CA GLY A 52 9.78 3.55 -16.52
C GLY A 52 11.04 3.03 -17.23
N PRO A 53 12.23 3.41 -16.79
CA PRO A 53 12.54 3.95 -15.46
C PRO A 53 12.12 5.40 -15.26
N GLY A 54 11.66 5.72 -14.05
CA GLY A 54 11.60 7.07 -13.52
C GLY A 54 12.62 7.24 -12.40
N HIS A 55 12.87 8.47 -11.96
CA HIS A 55 13.74 8.77 -10.82
C HIS A 55 12.97 9.60 -9.80
N ALA A 56 13.12 9.26 -8.53
CA ALA A 56 12.53 10.04 -7.46
C ALA A 56 13.19 11.40 -7.34
N ASP A 57 12.39 12.46 -7.29
CA ASP A 57 12.82 13.86 -7.17
C ASP A 57 12.92 14.33 -5.71
N GLY A 58 12.44 13.52 -4.77
CA GLY A 58 12.39 13.89 -3.36
C GLY A 58 12.27 12.71 -2.40
N TYR A 59 12.18 13.05 -1.13
CA TYR A 59 11.88 12.10 -0.07
C TYR A 59 10.37 11.89 0.02
N THR A 60 9.92 10.67 -0.21
CA THR A 60 8.49 10.36 -0.27
C THR A 60 8.18 9.11 0.55
N VAL A 61 7.06 9.15 1.27
CA VAL A 61 6.42 8.00 1.92
C VAL A 61 5.12 7.72 1.18
N VAL A 62 4.93 6.51 0.69
CA VAL A 62 3.71 6.08 0.00
C VAL A 62 3.03 4.99 0.79
N LEU A 63 1.72 5.18 1.07
CA LEU A 63 0.86 4.19 1.73
C LEU A 63 -0.23 3.75 0.76
N ALA A 64 -0.31 2.45 0.45
CA ALA A 64 -1.42 1.91 -0.33
C ALA A 64 -2.69 1.82 0.53
N ARG A 65 -3.87 2.11 -0.08
CA ARG A 65 -5.18 2.10 0.59
C ARG A 65 -6.10 1.02 0.07
N SER A 66 -6.04 0.75 -1.23
CA SER A 66 -6.81 -0.32 -1.89
C SER A 66 -6.13 -0.75 -3.17
N GLY A 67 -6.49 -1.93 -3.68
CA GLY A 67 -5.85 -2.52 -4.86
C GLY A 67 -4.42 -2.98 -4.59
N GLY A 68 -3.63 -3.07 -5.65
CA GLY A 68 -2.23 -3.44 -5.52
C GLY A 68 -1.47 -3.37 -6.84
N TYR A 69 -0.16 -3.17 -6.73
CA TYR A 69 0.73 -3.01 -7.87
C TYR A 69 2.14 -3.51 -7.56
N LEU A 70 2.91 -3.77 -8.61
CA LEU A 70 4.33 -4.09 -8.49
C LEU A 70 5.15 -2.81 -8.48
N ARG A 71 6.13 -2.77 -7.61
CA ARG A 71 7.11 -1.70 -7.54
C ARG A 71 8.51 -2.27 -7.61
N ARG A 72 9.38 -1.61 -8.37
CA ARG A 72 10.82 -1.85 -8.32
C ARG A 72 11.48 -0.52 -7.96
N ILE A 73 12.25 -0.48 -6.87
CA ILE A 73 12.92 0.73 -6.38
C ILE A 73 14.33 0.34 -5.98
N ALA A 74 15.34 1.06 -6.51
CA ALA A 74 16.75 0.81 -6.22
C ALA A 74 17.14 -0.69 -6.37
N GLY A 75 16.58 -1.38 -7.38
CA GLY A 75 16.82 -2.80 -7.65
C GLY A 75 15.98 -3.79 -6.83
N GLU A 76 15.28 -3.36 -5.79
CA GLU A 76 14.36 -4.21 -5.02
C GLU A 76 12.97 -4.27 -5.68
N GLU A 77 12.47 -5.48 -5.96
CA GLU A 77 11.13 -5.70 -6.53
C GLU A 77 10.17 -6.29 -5.49
N PHE A 78 9.01 -5.67 -5.31
CA PHE A 78 8.00 -6.09 -4.36
C PHE A 78 6.58 -5.73 -4.81
N PHE A 79 5.61 -6.48 -4.30
CA PHE A 79 4.19 -6.15 -4.46
C PHE A 79 3.75 -5.22 -3.32
N VAL A 80 3.00 -4.18 -3.67
CA VAL A 80 2.40 -3.22 -2.73
C VAL A 80 0.91 -3.47 -2.72
N ASP A 81 0.35 -3.72 -1.56
CA ASP A 81 -1.10 -3.79 -1.31
C ASP A 81 -1.47 -2.93 -0.11
N ALA A 82 -2.74 -2.89 0.25
CA ALA A 82 -3.25 -2.05 1.34
C ALA A 82 -2.63 -2.33 2.71
N SER A 83 -1.85 -3.41 2.89
CA SER A 83 -1.13 -3.72 4.13
C SER A 83 0.28 -3.13 4.19
N GLY A 84 0.70 -2.39 3.16
CA GLY A 84 2.06 -1.92 3.04
C GLY A 84 2.23 -0.55 2.40
N GLY A 85 3.47 -0.15 2.33
CA GLY A 85 3.92 1.06 1.67
C GLY A 85 5.40 1.01 1.39
N TYR A 86 5.93 2.11 0.89
CA TYR A 86 7.36 2.23 0.61
C TYR A 86 7.83 3.68 0.77
N VAL A 87 9.14 3.83 0.84
CA VAL A 87 9.80 5.14 0.81
C VAL A 87 10.65 5.27 -0.46
N THR A 88 10.79 6.51 -0.95
CA THR A 88 11.77 6.86 -1.97
C THR A 88 12.70 7.96 -1.45
N ARG A 89 13.91 7.98 -1.98
CA ARG A 89 14.92 9.03 -1.76
C ARG A 89 15.28 9.67 -3.09
N PRO A 90 15.76 10.91 -3.10
CA PRO A 90 16.22 11.56 -4.34
C PRO A 90 17.19 10.64 -5.09
N GLY A 91 16.95 10.49 -6.40
CA GLY A 91 17.78 9.66 -7.28
C GLY A 91 17.45 8.17 -7.29
N ASP A 92 16.54 7.67 -6.44
CA ASP A 92 16.11 6.27 -6.52
C ASP A 92 15.46 6.00 -7.89
N GLU A 93 16.08 5.12 -8.71
CA GLU A 93 15.43 4.59 -9.90
C GLU A 93 14.23 3.76 -9.51
N HIS A 94 13.10 3.98 -10.17
CA HIS A 94 11.89 3.23 -9.90
C HIS A 94 11.12 2.83 -11.15
N ARG A 95 10.36 1.73 -11.04
CA ARG A 95 9.43 1.23 -12.07
C ARG A 95 8.16 0.75 -11.39
N VAL A 96 7.03 0.80 -12.11
CA VAL A 96 5.72 0.33 -11.65
C VAL A 96 5.06 -0.56 -12.69
N ALA A 97 4.28 -1.56 -12.25
CA ALA A 97 3.43 -2.37 -13.10
C ALA A 97 2.12 -2.72 -12.36
N HIS A 98 1.02 -2.81 -13.10
CA HIS A 98 -0.32 -3.06 -12.55
C HIS A 98 -0.87 -4.42 -13.00
N PRO A 99 -0.37 -5.55 -12.44
CA PRO A 99 -0.72 -6.89 -12.90
C PRO A 99 -2.19 -7.27 -12.67
N ILE A 100 -2.87 -6.59 -11.76
CA ILE A 100 -4.30 -6.78 -11.43
C ILE A 100 -5.20 -5.65 -11.99
N GLY A 101 -4.66 -4.83 -12.90
CA GLY A 101 -5.41 -3.75 -13.53
C GLY A 101 -5.37 -2.42 -12.75
N PRO A 102 -6.15 -1.43 -13.22
CA PRO A 102 -6.21 -0.09 -12.65
C PRO A 102 -7.05 -0.04 -11.37
N GLY A 103 -7.00 1.11 -10.66
CA GLY A 103 -7.90 1.41 -9.55
C GLY A 103 -7.27 1.29 -8.17
N ASP A 104 -5.96 1.08 -8.09
CA ASP A 104 -5.26 1.17 -6.82
C ASP A 104 -5.26 2.62 -6.30
N ARG A 105 -5.44 2.74 -4.99
CA ARG A 105 -5.40 4.03 -4.28
C ARG A 105 -4.23 4.08 -3.34
N SER A 106 -3.51 5.18 -3.37
CA SER A 106 -2.34 5.42 -2.51
C SER A 106 -2.33 6.85 -2.02
N THR A 107 -1.77 7.08 -0.84
CA THR A 107 -1.44 8.42 -0.38
C THR A 107 0.07 8.60 -0.47
N GLU A 108 0.50 9.62 -1.20
CA GLU A 108 1.89 10.04 -1.31
C GLU A 108 2.15 11.21 -0.35
N ILE A 109 3.15 11.07 0.51
CA ILE A 109 3.55 12.10 1.47
C ILE A 109 4.99 12.51 1.12
N ARG A 110 5.17 13.76 0.72
CA ARG A 110 6.48 14.36 0.43
C ARG A 110 7.00 15.07 1.66
N LEU A 111 8.26 14.82 2.00
CA LEU A 111 8.93 15.33 3.19
C LEU A 111 10.17 16.12 2.82
N GLY A 112 10.51 17.13 3.63
CA GLY A 112 11.83 17.74 3.59
C GLY A 112 12.91 16.76 4.05
N ALA A 113 14.15 16.94 3.58
CA ALA A 113 15.28 16.05 3.85
C ALA A 113 15.52 15.84 5.36
N GLU A 114 15.51 16.92 6.14
CA GLU A 114 15.73 16.89 7.58
C GLU A 114 14.70 16.02 8.30
N LEU A 115 13.42 16.25 8.02
CA LEU A 115 12.31 15.51 8.62
C LEU A 115 12.33 14.01 8.23
N PHE A 116 12.72 13.71 6.99
CA PHE A 116 12.85 12.32 6.53
C PHE A 116 14.00 11.62 7.25
N THR A 117 15.17 12.28 7.28
CA THR A 117 16.37 11.74 7.92
C THR A 117 16.15 11.47 9.42
N ASP A 118 15.51 12.40 10.12
CA ASP A 118 15.18 12.25 11.56
C ASP A 118 14.34 11.00 11.85
N ARG A 119 13.44 10.61 10.94
CA ARG A 119 12.51 9.48 11.14
C ARG A 119 12.91 8.18 10.47
N PHE A 120 13.56 8.26 9.32
CA PHE A 120 13.81 7.11 8.44
C PHE A 120 15.29 6.86 8.15
N ASP A 121 16.19 7.62 8.75
CA ASP A 121 17.63 7.47 8.55
C ASP A 121 18.23 6.44 9.54
N GLY A 122 17.82 5.20 9.32
CA GLY A 122 18.47 4.04 9.91
C GLY A 122 19.37 3.34 8.88
N PRO A 123 20.10 2.27 9.28
CA PRO A 123 20.91 1.47 8.34
C PRO A 123 20.09 1.08 7.10
N PRO A 124 20.72 0.74 5.96
CA PRO A 124 20.05 0.56 4.67
C PRO A 124 19.05 -0.59 4.74
N HIS A 125 17.82 -0.23 5.02
CA HIS A 125 16.70 -1.15 5.10
C HIS A 125 15.94 -1.13 3.78
N SER A 126 15.17 -2.19 3.53
CA SER A 126 14.22 -2.29 2.43
C SER A 126 13.46 -0.97 2.23
N ARG A 127 13.25 -0.60 0.98
CA ARG A 127 12.41 0.56 0.65
C ARG A 127 10.96 0.38 1.07
N ARG A 128 10.52 -0.84 1.32
CA ARG A 128 9.15 -1.16 1.73
C ARG A 128 9.01 -1.32 3.24
N PHE A 129 7.81 -1.03 3.73
CA PHE A 129 7.40 -1.25 5.11
C PHE A 129 5.99 -1.83 5.18
N THR A 130 5.62 -2.34 6.35
CA THR A 130 4.25 -2.79 6.62
C THR A 130 3.49 -1.70 7.35
N VAL A 131 2.20 -1.55 7.03
CA VAL A 131 1.31 -0.60 7.70
C VAL A 131 0.47 -1.38 8.71
N THR A 132 0.64 -1.12 10.01
CA THR A 132 -0.20 -1.75 11.04
C THR A 132 -1.65 -1.27 10.95
N GLY A 133 -2.61 -2.04 11.48
CA GLY A 133 -4.01 -1.62 11.48
C GLY A 133 -4.24 -0.29 12.23
N THR A 134 -3.47 -0.03 13.29
CA THR A 134 -3.51 1.25 14.00
C THR A 134 -2.99 2.40 13.14
N THR A 135 -1.87 2.20 12.45
CA THR A 135 -1.29 3.18 11.51
C THR A 135 -2.27 3.50 10.37
N ASP A 136 -2.97 2.48 9.84
CA ASP A 136 -4.00 2.69 8.82
C ASP A 136 -5.19 3.50 9.33
N VAL A 137 -5.63 3.25 10.55
CA VAL A 137 -6.70 4.06 11.17
C VAL A 137 -6.25 5.52 11.30
N HIS A 138 -5.01 5.79 11.71
CA HIS A 138 -4.47 7.15 11.75
C HIS A 138 -4.41 7.78 10.35
N HIS A 139 -3.99 7.03 9.35
CA HIS A 139 -3.95 7.47 7.97
C HIS A 139 -5.36 7.87 7.45
N ARG A 140 -6.34 6.99 7.61
CA ARG A 140 -7.73 7.27 7.21
C ARG A 140 -8.34 8.42 7.98
N ALA A 141 -8.05 8.52 9.29
CA ALA A 141 -8.52 9.62 10.13
C ALA A 141 -7.90 10.98 9.71
N LEU A 142 -6.65 11.00 9.23
CA LEU A 142 -6.03 12.20 8.65
C LEU A 142 -6.79 12.64 7.39
N LEU A 143 -7.05 11.72 6.46
CA LEU A 143 -7.77 12.02 5.23
C LEU A 143 -9.21 12.46 5.50
N ALA A 144 -9.89 11.81 6.45
CA ALA A 144 -11.23 12.23 6.88
C ALA A 144 -11.21 13.65 7.49
N ALA A 145 -10.22 13.98 8.32
CA ALA A 145 -10.06 15.32 8.87
C ALA A 145 -9.84 16.38 7.78
N ALA A 146 -8.99 16.07 6.79
CA ALA A 146 -8.76 16.96 5.65
C ALA A 146 -10.03 17.22 4.83
N ARG A 147 -10.83 16.16 4.56
CA ARG A 147 -12.12 16.30 3.85
C ARG A 147 -13.12 17.17 4.62
N ARG A 148 -13.09 17.13 5.96
CA ARG A 148 -13.94 17.99 6.82
C ARG A 148 -13.44 19.42 6.96
N GLY A 149 -12.31 19.78 6.36
CA GLY A 149 -11.73 21.12 6.47
C GLY A 149 -11.09 21.40 7.83
N ALA A 150 -10.49 20.38 8.48
CA ALA A 150 -9.71 20.59 9.70
C ALA A 150 -8.58 21.60 9.44
N ASP A 151 -8.21 22.35 10.47
CA ASP A 151 -7.17 23.37 10.37
C ASP A 151 -5.76 22.77 10.25
N ASP A 152 -4.80 23.61 9.87
CA ASP A 152 -3.42 23.18 9.64
C ASP A 152 -2.74 22.59 10.88
N PHE A 153 -3.14 23.03 12.06
CA PHE A 153 -2.60 22.52 13.32
C PHE A 153 -3.05 21.07 13.57
N GLU A 154 -4.36 20.80 13.46
CA GLU A 154 -4.91 19.44 13.59
C GLU A 154 -4.35 18.51 12.52
N LEU A 155 -4.28 18.97 11.27
CA LEU A 155 -3.73 18.18 10.16
C LEU A 155 -2.25 17.88 10.39
N GLY A 156 -1.47 18.85 10.87
CA GLY A 156 -0.07 18.68 11.23
C GLY A 156 0.14 17.62 12.31
N GLU A 157 -0.60 17.70 13.43
CA GLU A 157 -0.52 16.69 14.51
C GLU A 157 -0.86 15.28 14.02
N ARG A 158 -1.91 15.13 13.20
CA ARG A 158 -2.33 13.85 12.65
C ARG A 158 -1.29 13.28 11.69
N LEU A 159 -0.68 14.13 10.87
CA LEU A 159 0.36 13.76 9.92
C LEU A 159 1.63 13.30 10.62
N HIS A 160 2.09 14.04 11.65
CA HIS A 160 3.24 13.60 12.46
C HIS A 160 2.98 12.27 13.16
N ARG A 161 1.80 12.06 13.73
CA ARG A 161 1.40 10.78 14.35
C ARG A 161 1.38 9.62 13.35
N LEU A 162 0.94 9.89 12.11
CA LEU A 162 1.00 8.90 11.03
C LEU A 162 2.45 8.52 10.70
N LEU A 163 3.31 9.52 10.50
CA LEU A 163 4.73 9.29 10.18
C LEU A 163 5.47 8.54 11.29
N ASP A 164 5.20 8.85 12.56
CA ASP A 164 5.75 8.11 13.71
C ASP A 164 5.31 6.64 13.70
N GLY A 165 4.03 6.38 13.38
CA GLY A 165 3.51 5.03 13.24
C GLY A 165 4.14 4.26 12.06
N VAL A 166 4.41 4.93 10.95
CA VAL A 166 5.13 4.36 9.80
C VAL A 166 6.57 4.06 10.17
N ALA A 167 7.29 5.00 10.78
CA ALA A 167 8.68 4.83 11.19
C ALA A 167 8.84 3.67 12.18
N ALA A 168 7.93 3.56 13.17
CA ALA A 168 7.92 2.43 14.11
C ALA A 168 7.64 1.08 13.44
N SER A 169 6.96 1.07 12.29
CA SER A 169 6.62 -0.12 11.52
C SER A 169 7.68 -0.46 10.45
N ALA A 170 8.60 0.44 10.17
CA ALA A 170 9.68 0.28 9.20
C ALA A 170 10.80 -0.65 9.71
N ALA A 171 10.43 -1.67 10.49
CA ALA A 171 11.36 -2.74 10.87
C ALA A 171 11.89 -3.42 9.59
N PRO A 172 13.16 -3.83 9.58
CA PRO A 172 13.76 -4.45 8.41
C PRO A 172 12.93 -5.65 7.97
N TRP A 173 12.51 -5.62 6.70
CA TRP A 173 11.84 -6.76 6.09
C TRP A 173 12.77 -7.98 6.20
N ARG A 174 12.26 -9.07 6.76
CA ARG A 174 13.06 -10.28 6.90
C ARG A 174 13.44 -10.77 5.51
N THR A 175 14.72 -10.75 5.19
CA THR A 175 15.22 -11.46 4.02
C THR A 175 14.98 -12.96 4.21
N ASP A 176 14.45 -13.61 3.16
CA ASP A 176 14.32 -15.07 3.15
C ASP A 176 15.68 -15.69 3.51
N THR A 177 15.71 -16.47 4.57
CA THR A 177 16.91 -17.17 5.04
C THR A 177 17.32 -18.32 4.12
N CYS A 178 16.70 -18.43 2.94
CA CYS A 178 17.03 -19.43 1.95
C CYS A 178 18.45 -19.22 1.41
N ARG A 179 19.35 -20.17 1.69
CA ARG A 179 20.76 -20.14 1.27
C ARG A 179 20.96 -20.16 -0.25
N ARG A 180 19.93 -20.53 -1.03
CA ARG A 180 20.00 -20.64 -2.50
C ARG A 180 19.31 -19.45 -3.15
N PRO A 181 20.01 -18.53 -3.84
CA PRO A 181 19.41 -17.32 -4.42
C PRO A 181 18.26 -17.60 -5.39
N ALA A 182 18.32 -18.72 -6.15
CA ALA A 182 17.25 -19.12 -7.06
C ALA A 182 15.96 -19.49 -6.31
N ALA A 183 16.07 -20.22 -5.19
CA ALA A 183 14.92 -20.57 -4.36
C ALA A 183 14.33 -19.35 -3.66
N ALA A 184 15.17 -18.42 -3.17
CA ALA A 184 14.69 -17.16 -2.59
C ALA A 184 13.89 -16.34 -3.60
N ARG A 185 14.35 -16.24 -4.85
CA ARG A 185 13.60 -15.57 -5.93
C ARG A 185 12.27 -16.29 -6.25
N ALA A 186 12.25 -17.63 -6.27
CA ALA A 186 11.02 -18.39 -6.49
C ALA A 186 10.01 -18.18 -5.34
N HIS A 187 10.47 -18.18 -4.09
CA HIS A 187 9.64 -17.90 -2.92
C HIS A 187 9.07 -16.47 -2.94
N ALA A 188 9.90 -15.47 -3.26
CA ALA A 188 9.46 -14.07 -3.38
C ALA A 188 8.39 -13.93 -4.49
N ARG A 189 8.58 -14.60 -5.63
CA ARG A 189 7.59 -14.63 -6.72
C ARG A 189 6.28 -15.27 -6.26
N LEU A 190 6.32 -16.44 -5.64
CA LEU A 190 5.13 -17.13 -5.12
C LEU A 190 4.33 -16.23 -4.16
N VAL A 191 5.00 -15.58 -3.22
CA VAL A 191 4.35 -14.66 -2.27
C VAL A 191 3.74 -13.46 -2.99
N ARG A 192 4.45 -12.85 -3.92
CA ARG A 192 3.96 -11.74 -4.73
C ARG A 192 2.69 -12.11 -5.50
N ASP A 193 2.70 -13.27 -6.19
CA ASP A 193 1.58 -13.73 -7.01
C ASP A 193 0.34 -14.01 -6.14
N VAL A 194 0.52 -14.58 -4.94
CA VAL A 194 -0.56 -14.77 -3.97
C VAL A 194 -1.08 -13.44 -3.40
N CYS A 195 -0.20 -12.48 -3.10
CA CYS A 195 -0.61 -11.14 -2.68
C CYS A 195 -1.42 -10.43 -3.79
N ALA A 196 -1.02 -10.58 -5.07
CA ALA A 196 -1.77 -10.03 -6.18
C ALA A 196 -3.20 -10.62 -6.26
N VAL A 197 -3.36 -11.94 -6.14
CA VAL A 197 -4.68 -12.59 -6.10
C VAL A 197 -5.53 -12.07 -4.93
N LEU A 198 -4.95 -11.88 -3.75
CA LEU A 198 -5.68 -11.38 -2.57
C LEU A 198 -6.05 -9.90 -2.70
N ALA A 199 -5.27 -9.11 -3.43
CA ALA A 199 -5.52 -7.69 -3.64
C ALA A 199 -6.46 -7.40 -4.84
N ASP A 200 -6.77 -8.41 -5.66
CA ASP A 200 -7.68 -8.32 -6.81
C ASP A 200 -9.16 -8.33 -6.38
N GLY A 201 -9.49 -7.37 -5.51
CA GLY A 201 -10.86 -7.18 -5.05
C GLY A 201 -11.39 -8.26 -4.11
N THR A 202 -12.71 -8.20 -3.85
CA THR A 202 -13.38 -9.12 -2.91
C THR A 202 -13.33 -10.59 -3.29
N PRO A 203 -13.36 -11.01 -4.59
CA PRO A 203 -13.26 -12.42 -4.94
C PRO A 203 -12.01 -13.11 -4.39
N GLY A 204 -10.85 -12.45 -4.48
CA GLY A 204 -9.59 -12.99 -3.95
C GLY A 204 -9.62 -13.22 -2.44
N LEU A 205 -10.34 -12.38 -1.70
CA LEU A 205 -10.47 -12.47 -0.25
C LEU A 205 -11.36 -13.64 0.22
N HIS A 206 -12.20 -14.19 -0.65
CA HIS A 206 -13.05 -15.36 -0.35
C HIS A 206 -12.34 -16.69 -0.55
N LEU A 207 -11.24 -16.73 -1.30
CA LEU A 207 -10.55 -17.97 -1.60
C LEU A 207 -10.05 -18.69 -0.34
N SER A 208 -10.23 -20.01 -0.32
CA SER A 208 -9.65 -20.87 0.70
C SER A 208 -8.14 -21.02 0.51
N LEU A 209 -7.45 -21.57 1.50
CA LEU A 209 -6.03 -21.86 1.39
C LEU A 209 -5.74 -22.87 0.24
N GLU A 210 -6.62 -23.86 0.08
CA GLU A 210 -6.53 -24.89 -0.96
C GLU A 210 -6.68 -24.27 -2.36
N GLU A 211 -7.61 -23.35 -2.54
CA GLU A 211 -7.83 -22.65 -3.81
C GLU A 211 -6.65 -21.74 -4.16
N LEU A 212 -6.14 -20.97 -3.21
CA LEU A 212 -4.95 -20.13 -3.40
C LEU A 212 -3.72 -20.98 -3.74
N ALA A 213 -3.53 -22.10 -3.04
CA ALA A 213 -2.41 -23.01 -3.30
C ALA A 213 -2.51 -23.66 -4.67
N ARG A 214 -3.73 -24.06 -5.08
CA ARG A 214 -4.00 -24.63 -6.42
C ARG A 214 -3.73 -23.59 -7.50
N ALA A 215 -4.19 -22.37 -7.35
CA ALA A 215 -3.93 -21.27 -8.28
C ALA A 215 -2.43 -21.00 -8.44
N ALA A 216 -1.68 -21.12 -7.34
CA ALA A 216 -0.23 -20.92 -7.31
C ALA A 216 0.58 -22.18 -7.71
N GLY A 217 -0.07 -23.30 -8.03
CA GLY A 217 0.59 -24.55 -8.44
C GLY A 217 1.43 -25.23 -7.35
N VAL A 218 1.07 -25.04 -6.05
CA VAL A 218 1.80 -25.58 -4.91
C VAL A 218 0.87 -26.25 -3.91
N SER A 219 1.43 -27.02 -2.94
CA SER A 219 0.60 -27.54 -1.85
C SER A 219 0.25 -26.46 -0.81
N PRO A 220 -0.91 -26.57 -0.12
CA PRO A 220 -1.29 -25.63 0.96
C PRO A 220 -0.24 -25.47 2.06
N HIS A 221 0.39 -26.58 2.45
CA HIS A 221 1.45 -26.58 3.45
C HIS A 221 2.69 -25.81 2.95
N HIS A 222 3.10 -26.03 1.68
CA HIS A 222 4.23 -25.30 1.10
C HIS A 222 3.94 -23.81 1.02
N LEU A 223 2.75 -23.42 0.54
CA LEU A 223 2.33 -22.03 0.48
C LEU A 223 2.39 -21.36 1.85
N SER A 224 1.76 -21.94 2.87
CA SER A 224 1.74 -21.40 4.24
C SER A 224 3.15 -21.21 4.80
N ARG A 225 4.03 -22.20 4.62
CA ARG A 225 5.41 -22.17 5.10
C ARG A 225 6.23 -21.08 4.40
N VAL A 226 6.16 -21.01 3.06
CA VAL A 226 6.89 -20.01 2.26
C VAL A 226 6.38 -18.61 2.57
N PHE A 227 5.07 -18.42 2.59
CA PHE A 227 4.48 -17.11 2.90
C PHE A 227 4.98 -16.58 4.25
N ARG A 228 4.93 -17.41 5.29
CA ARG A 228 5.44 -17.04 6.62
C ARG A 228 6.96 -16.78 6.65
N ALA A 229 7.73 -17.57 5.91
CA ALA A 229 9.18 -17.40 5.84
C ALA A 229 9.58 -16.06 5.19
N VAL A 230 8.88 -15.68 4.11
CA VAL A 230 9.15 -14.46 3.35
C VAL A 230 8.58 -13.21 4.03
N THR A 231 7.34 -13.27 4.54
CA THR A 231 6.64 -12.09 5.07
C THR A 231 6.74 -11.92 6.59
N GLY A 232 7.14 -12.96 7.30
CA GLY A 232 7.11 -13.00 8.77
C GLY A 232 5.73 -13.18 9.37
N ARG A 233 4.65 -13.17 8.56
CA ARG A 233 3.24 -13.27 8.98
C ARG A 233 2.57 -14.51 8.39
N THR A 234 1.50 -15.00 9.01
CA THR A 234 0.70 -16.08 8.41
C THR A 234 -0.15 -15.53 7.26
N LEU A 235 -0.44 -16.36 6.28
CA LEU A 235 -1.35 -16.01 5.17
C LEU A 235 -2.75 -15.63 5.67
N THR A 236 -3.26 -16.32 6.70
CA THR A 236 -4.54 -15.97 7.34
C THR A 236 -4.51 -14.56 7.96
N HIS A 237 -3.41 -14.19 8.64
CA HIS A 237 -3.26 -12.85 9.20
C HIS A 237 -3.29 -11.79 8.09
N HIS A 238 -2.50 -11.97 7.03
CA HIS A 238 -2.44 -11.06 5.90
C HIS A 238 -3.79 -10.92 5.20
N ARG A 239 -4.48 -12.03 4.89
CA ARG A 239 -5.83 -12.00 4.31
C ARG A 239 -6.84 -11.26 5.18
N ASN A 240 -6.83 -11.52 6.49
CA ASN A 240 -7.73 -10.83 7.43
C ASN A 240 -7.41 -9.33 7.52
N GLU A 241 -6.15 -8.95 7.42
CA GLU A 241 -5.75 -7.56 7.33
C GLU A 241 -6.35 -6.90 6.09
N LEU A 242 -6.21 -7.49 4.90
CA LEU A 242 -6.80 -6.96 3.66
C LEU A 242 -8.33 -6.88 3.74
N ARG A 243 -8.99 -7.89 4.33
CA ARG A 243 -10.44 -7.85 4.59
C ARG A 243 -10.84 -6.66 5.46
N VAL A 244 -10.10 -6.42 6.55
CA VAL A 244 -10.34 -5.26 7.43
C VAL A 244 -10.12 -3.96 6.66
N ARG A 245 -9.07 -3.84 5.85
CA ARG A 245 -8.82 -2.66 5.00
C ARG A 245 -9.98 -2.40 4.04
N GLY A 246 -10.50 -3.44 3.40
CA GLY A 246 -11.67 -3.35 2.54
C GLY A 246 -12.91 -2.87 3.29
N VAL A 247 -13.18 -3.43 4.47
CA VAL A 247 -14.28 -2.97 5.33
C VAL A 247 -14.13 -1.50 5.72
N LEU A 248 -12.94 -1.05 6.11
CA LEU A 248 -12.70 0.35 6.46
C LEU A 248 -12.90 1.27 5.26
N HIS A 249 -12.49 0.83 4.08
CA HIS A 249 -12.73 1.57 2.84
C HIS A 249 -14.23 1.70 2.51
N ALA A 250 -14.99 0.61 2.63
CA ALA A 250 -16.44 0.64 2.40
C ALA A 250 -17.17 1.53 3.42
N ILE A 251 -16.71 1.56 4.69
CA ILE A 251 -17.24 2.50 5.70
C ILE A 251 -16.95 3.96 5.30
N GLU A 252 -15.77 4.27 4.76
CA GLU A 252 -15.44 5.61 4.25
C GLU A 252 -16.33 6.02 3.06
N GLU A 253 -16.72 5.06 2.21
CA GLU A 253 -17.63 5.28 1.08
C GLU A 253 -19.11 5.27 1.50
N GLY A 254 -19.42 5.12 2.80
CA GLY A 254 -20.77 5.28 3.35
C GLY A 254 -21.55 3.97 3.58
N GLU A 255 -20.95 2.80 3.45
CA GLU A 255 -21.65 1.54 3.78
C GLU A 255 -21.83 1.40 5.29
N ASP A 256 -23.08 1.29 5.71
CA ASP A 256 -23.46 1.27 7.13
C ASP A 256 -23.79 -0.13 7.66
N SER A 257 -24.09 -1.10 6.79
CA SER A 257 -24.47 -2.45 7.20
C SER A 257 -23.28 -3.33 7.54
N LEU A 258 -22.99 -3.52 8.82
CA LEU A 258 -21.92 -4.45 9.24
C LEU A 258 -22.20 -5.91 8.85
N ARG A 259 -23.46 -6.28 8.63
CA ARG A 259 -23.86 -7.60 8.13
C ARG A 259 -23.43 -7.75 6.65
N THR A 260 -23.75 -6.76 5.83
CA THR A 260 -23.34 -6.70 4.42
C THR A 260 -21.82 -6.74 4.30
N LEU A 261 -21.13 -5.88 5.05
CA LEU A 261 -19.67 -5.84 5.09
C LEU A 261 -19.03 -7.17 5.53
N ALA A 262 -19.62 -7.86 6.51
CA ALA A 262 -19.11 -9.17 6.93
C ALA A 262 -19.21 -10.18 5.78
N TYR A 263 -20.33 -10.22 5.08
CA TYR A 263 -20.53 -11.12 3.96
C TYR A 263 -19.60 -10.77 2.77
N ASP A 264 -19.59 -9.52 2.35
CA ASP A 264 -18.84 -9.06 1.16
C ASP A 264 -17.34 -9.28 1.30
N TYR A 265 -16.79 -9.11 2.51
CA TYR A 265 -15.37 -9.30 2.77
C TYR A 265 -15.02 -10.68 3.35
N GLY A 266 -15.92 -11.68 3.26
CA GLY A 266 -15.64 -13.08 3.55
C GLY A 266 -15.44 -13.40 5.04
N PHE A 267 -16.08 -12.64 5.96
CA PHE A 267 -16.21 -13.03 7.36
C PHE A 267 -17.40 -13.97 7.54
N ALA A 268 -17.33 -14.87 8.52
CA ALA A 268 -18.39 -15.82 8.78
C ALA A 268 -19.70 -15.12 9.23
N ASP A 269 -19.57 -14.06 10.01
CA ASP A 269 -20.66 -13.23 10.54
C ASP A 269 -20.16 -11.88 11.04
N GLN A 270 -21.07 -11.00 11.45
CA GLN A 270 -20.75 -9.69 12.03
C GLN A 270 -19.90 -9.78 13.31
N ALA A 271 -20.09 -10.82 14.14
CA ALA A 271 -19.30 -10.98 15.35
C ALA A 271 -17.86 -11.36 15.03
N HIS A 272 -17.65 -12.19 14.00
CA HIS A 272 -16.31 -12.50 13.47
C HIS A 272 -15.63 -11.23 12.91
N LEU A 273 -16.31 -10.47 12.05
CA LEU A 273 -15.80 -9.16 11.58
C LEU A 273 -15.38 -8.28 12.76
N THR A 274 -16.23 -8.13 13.77
CA THR A 274 -15.96 -7.27 14.93
C THR A 274 -14.71 -7.71 15.69
N ARG A 275 -14.56 -9.02 15.96
CA ARG A 275 -13.37 -9.56 16.64
C ARG A 275 -12.09 -9.33 15.85
N VAL A 276 -12.13 -9.63 14.55
CA VAL A 276 -10.95 -9.47 13.68
C VAL A 276 -10.59 -8.00 13.51
N CYS A 277 -11.55 -7.12 13.27
CA CYS A 277 -11.33 -5.69 13.18
C CYS A 277 -10.67 -5.15 14.46
N ARG A 278 -11.22 -5.52 15.64
CA ARG A 278 -10.62 -5.11 16.92
C ARG A 278 -9.20 -5.65 17.11
N SER A 279 -8.93 -6.88 16.68
CA SER A 279 -7.60 -7.49 16.78
C SER A 279 -6.55 -6.74 15.91
N HIS A 280 -6.94 -6.26 14.72
CA HIS A 280 -6.04 -5.59 13.80
C HIS A 280 -5.90 -4.08 14.08
N THR A 281 -6.98 -3.40 14.46
CA THR A 281 -7.04 -1.93 14.57
C THR A 281 -7.08 -1.42 16.01
N GLY A 282 -7.27 -2.31 16.99
CA GLY A 282 -7.53 -1.95 18.38
C GLY A 282 -8.96 -1.45 18.64
N ARG A 283 -9.79 -1.28 17.59
CA ARG A 283 -11.14 -0.70 17.69
C ARG A 283 -12.18 -1.56 16.99
N VAL A 284 -13.43 -1.44 17.41
CA VAL A 284 -14.58 -2.09 16.75
C VAL A 284 -15.05 -1.26 15.55
N PRO A 285 -15.66 -1.87 14.51
CA PRO A 285 -16.12 -1.16 13.31
C PRO A 285 -17.05 0.03 13.60
N SER A 286 -17.94 -0.11 14.57
CA SER A 286 -18.88 0.96 14.95
C SER A 286 -18.17 2.20 15.51
N ALA A 287 -17.09 2.02 16.28
CA ALA A 287 -16.29 3.14 16.78
C ALA A 287 -15.46 3.80 15.67
N LEU A 288 -15.01 3.01 14.68
CA LEU A 288 -14.25 3.53 13.52
C LEU A 288 -15.13 4.35 12.58
N ARG A 289 -16.41 3.96 12.44
CA ARG A 289 -17.38 4.71 11.63
C ARG A 289 -17.45 6.20 12.02
N GLY A 290 -17.49 6.50 13.32
CA GLY A 290 -17.53 7.90 13.80
C GLY A 290 -16.26 8.70 13.49
N VAL A 291 -15.14 8.02 13.22
CA VAL A 291 -13.85 8.65 12.91
C VAL A 291 -13.64 8.79 11.39
N LEU A 292 -14.18 7.86 10.61
CA LEU A 292 -13.91 7.70 9.18
C LEU A 292 -15.02 8.26 8.29
N ALA A 293 -16.28 8.24 8.73
CA ALA A 293 -17.39 8.74 7.94
C ALA A 293 -17.33 10.28 7.83
N ASP A 294 -17.52 10.77 6.63
CA ASP A 294 -17.76 12.19 6.33
C ASP A 294 -19.19 12.54 6.81
N ARG A 295 -19.38 12.67 8.12
CA ARG A 295 -20.61 13.28 8.63
C ARG A 295 -20.34 14.75 8.85
N ALA A 296 -20.72 15.57 7.81
CA ALA A 296 -21.00 16.98 8.00
C ALA A 296 -22.23 17.13 8.90
#